data_22a76a3b3ae22a6e8b91d96f977f737a
#
_entry.id   22a76a3b3ae22a6e8b91d96f977f737a
#
_cell.length_a   1.000
_cell.length_b   1.000
_cell.length_c   1.000
_cell.angle_alpha   90.00
_cell.angle_beta   90.00
_cell.angle_gamma   90.00
#
_symmetry.space_group_name_H-M   'P 1'
#
loop_
_entity.id
_entity.type
_entity.pdbx_description
1 polymer ?
#
loop_
_entity_poly.entity_id
_entity_poly.type
_entity_poly.pdbx_seq_one_letter_code
_entity_poly.pdbx_strand_id
1 'polypeptide(L)'
;MKFLDFFRMGLVNLSRRKARTILTALSMAIGVMCIVVLISVGLGYEAAYRENIEAMGSLTKIDVTPPSDSTGGRTALLNDKAVDAFKSLNGVEAVTPVVQATAWLQSGSYIGSAKLYGIDLSTASSFLIYPVEGEMPGAGTHLRPEIMFTDDMAASFADPDKDWEFALNADGTPKVELLH
;
A
#
# COMPACT_ATOMS: atom_id res chain seq x y z
N MET A 1 39.22 -46.43 -27.68
CA MET A 1 38.91 -45.04 -28.02
C MET A 1 38.33 -44.40 -26.77
N LYS A 2 39.00 -43.39 -26.21
CA LYS A 2 38.55 -42.73 -24.97
C LYS A 2 37.48 -41.70 -25.28
N PHE A 3 36.47 -41.59 -24.47
CA PHE A 3 35.33 -40.67 -24.59
C PHE A 3 35.79 -39.20 -24.85
N LEU A 4 36.96 -38.85 -24.36
CA LEU A 4 37.64 -37.57 -24.59
C LEU A 4 38.00 -37.31 -26.05
N ASP A 5 38.32 -38.34 -26.83
CA ASP A 5 38.73 -38.20 -28.22
C ASP A 5 37.54 -37.83 -29.12
N PHE A 6 36.35 -38.38 -28.79
CA PHE A 6 35.10 -37.96 -29.45
C PHE A 6 34.73 -36.52 -29.15
N PHE A 7 34.90 -36.07 -27.90
CA PHE A 7 34.60 -34.71 -27.49
C PHE A 7 35.53 -33.70 -28.17
N ARG A 8 36.83 -34.06 -28.24
CA ARG A 8 37.86 -33.25 -28.91
C ARG A 8 37.62 -33.15 -30.44
N MET A 9 37.22 -34.26 -31.06
CA MET A 9 36.91 -34.29 -32.50
C MET A 9 35.65 -33.46 -32.82
N GLY A 10 34.63 -33.48 -31.95
CA GLY A 10 33.45 -32.64 -32.02
C GLY A 10 33.79 -31.13 -31.96
N LEU A 11 34.60 -30.74 -30.94
CA LEU A 11 35.05 -29.36 -30.78
C LEU A 11 35.86 -28.81 -31.95
N VAL A 12 36.78 -29.63 -32.49
CA VAL A 12 37.56 -29.25 -33.69
C VAL A 12 36.66 -29.08 -34.91
N ASN A 13 35.64 -29.93 -35.07
CA ASN A 13 34.70 -29.83 -36.20
C ASN A 13 33.78 -28.59 -36.08
N LEU A 14 33.39 -28.20 -34.85
CA LEU A 14 32.66 -26.95 -34.57
C LEU A 14 33.52 -25.73 -34.93
N SER A 15 34.83 -25.76 -34.64
CA SER A 15 35.73 -24.62 -34.92
C SER A 15 35.99 -24.38 -36.40
N ARG A 16 35.77 -25.37 -37.26
CA ARG A 16 35.93 -25.24 -38.73
C ARG A 16 34.86 -24.36 -39.38
N ARG A 17 33.67 -24.24 -38.79
CA ARG A 17 32.56 -23.41 -39.32
C ARG A 17 32.07 -22.43 -38.23
N LYS A 18 32.99 -21.59 -37.74
CA LYS A 18 32.79 -20.68 -36.61
C LYS A 18 31.51 -19.82 -36.73
N ALA A 19 31.27 -19.23 -37.90
CA ALA A 19 30.13 -18.35 -38.12
C ALA A 19 28.77 -19.07 -37.90
N ARG A 20 28.63 -20.29 -38.43
CA ARG A 20 27.38 -21.06 -38.28
C ARG A 20 27.17 -21.51 -36.84
N THR A 21 28.23 -21.96 -36.16
CA THR A 21 28.18 -22.41 -34.77
C THR A 21 27.83 -21.24 -33.82
N ILE A 22 28.45 -20.08 -34.03
CA ILE A 22 28.16 -18.89 -33.27
C ILE A 22 26.71 -18.43 -33.46
N LEU A 23 26.23 -18.43 -34.70
CA LEU A 23 24.88 -18.00 -35.02
C LEU A 23 23.81 -18.90 -34.39
N THR A 24 24.02 -20.24 -34.45
CA THR A 24 23.10 -21.19 -33.82
C THR A 24 23.14 -21.12 -32.27
N ALA A 25 24.32 -20.98 -31.68
CA ALA A 25 24.47 -20.78 -30.23
C ALA A 25 23.84 -19.48 -29.78
N LEU A 26 24.01 -18.38 -30.51
CA LEU A 26 23.40 -17.10 -30.22
C LEU A 26 21.87 -17.16 -30.29
N SER A 27 21.32 -17.80 -31.32
CA SER A 27 19.86 -17.97 -31.45
C SER A 27 19.28 -18.77 -30.29
N MET A 28 19.96 -19.85 -29.87
CA MET A 28 19.51 -20.63 -28.71
C MET A 28 19.63 -19.82 -27.41
N ALA A 29 20.71 -19.08 -27.22
CA ALA A 29 20.91 -18.24 -26.06
C ALA A 29 19.82 -17.15 -25.94
N ILE A 30 19.48 -16.49 -27.06
CA ILE A 30 18.40 -15.50 -27.10
C ILE A 30 17.06 -16.15 -26.77
N GLY A 31 16.77 -17.34 -27.30
CA GLY A 31 15.52 -18.05 -26.99
C GLY A 31 15.38 -18.38 -25.50
N VAL A 32 16.43 -18.91 -24.88
CA VAL A 32 16.44 -19.20 -23.43
C VAL A 32 16.33 -17.90 -22.61
N MET A 33 17.05 -16.85 -23.01
CA MET A 33 17.00 -15.55 -22.33
C MET A 33 15.59 -14.96 -22.34
N CYS A 34 14.89 -15.03 -23.47
CA CYS A 34 13.50 -14.56 -23.56
C CYS A 34 12.58 -15.32 -22.59
N ILE A 35 12.72 -16.64 -22.48
CA ILE A 35 11.91 -17.43 -21.56
C ILE A 35 12.20 -17.03 -20.11
N VAL A 36 13.47 -16.90 -19.73
CA VAL A 36 13.85 -16.50 -18.36
C VAL A 36 13.30 -15.11 -18.03
N VAL A 37 13.41 -14.16 -18.95
CA VAL A 37 12.87 -12.81 -18.75
C VAL A 37 11.35 -12.84 -18.56
N LEU A 38 10.63 -13.58 -19.40
CA LEU A 38 9.17 -13.69 -19.29
C LEU A 38 8.73 -14.29 -17.95
N ILE A 39 9.42 -15.35 -17.50
CA ILE A 39 9.13 -15.96 -16.20
C ILE A 39 9.46 -14.99 -15.07
N SER A 40 10.59 -14.30 -15.12
CA SER A 40 10.99 -13.34 -14.09
C SER A 40 10.01 -12.16 -13.98
N VAL A 41 9.55 -11.63 -15.12
CA VAL A 41 8.53 -10.57 -15.15
C VAL A 41 7.20 -11.08 -14.58
N GLY A 42 6.79 -12.31 -14.93
CA GLY A 42 5.56 -12.91 -14.39
C GLY A 42 5.58 -13.07 -12.88
N LEU A 43 6.67 -13.61 -12.33
CA LEU A 43 6.85 -13.74 -10.88
C LEU A 43 6.96 -12.40 -10.17
N GLY A 44 7.65 -11.43 -10.76
CA GLY A 44 7.75 -10.07 -10.22
C GLY A 44 6.39 -9.36 -10.18
N TYR A 45 5.60 -9.53 -11.23
CA TYR A 45 4.24 -8.97 -11.29
C TYR A 45 3.32 -9.61 -10.23
N GLU A 46 3.37 -10.95 -10.07
CA GLU A 46 2.59 -11.64 -9.03
C GLU A 46 2.95 -11.14 -7.63
N ALA A 47 4.24 -10.99 -7.33
CA ALA A 47 4.69 -10.50 -6.03
C ALA A 47 4.21 -9.05 -5.77
N ALA A 48 4.39 -8.16 -6.73
CA ALA A 48 3.93 -6.78 -6.63
C ALA A 48 2.40 -6.67 -6.51
N TYR A 49 1.67 -7.54 -7.21
CA TYR A 49 0.20 -7.58 -7.13
C TYR A 49 -0.29 -8.05 -5.76
N ARG A 50 0.36 -9.07 -5.16
CA ARG A 50 0.07 -9.51 -3.79
C ARG A 50 0.31 -8.41 -2.78
N GLU A 51 1.45 -7.74 -2.86
CA GLU A 51 1.80 -6.64 -1.97
C GLU A 51 0.78 -5.50 -2.06
N ASN A 52 0.34 -5.14 -3.28
CA ASN A 52 -0.71 -4.15 -3.46
C ASN A 52 -2.05 -4.57 -2.85
N ILE A 53 -2.44 -5.86 -2.98
CA ILE A 53 -3.68 -6.36 -2.39
C ILE A 53 -3.59 -6.35 -0.86
N GLU A 54 -2.46 -6.77 -0.28
CA GLU A 54 -2.21 -6.74 1.16
C GLU A 54 -2.21 -5.30 1.69
N ALA A 55 -1.63 -4.36 0.95
CA ALA A 55 -1.64 -2.93 1.29
C ALA A 55 -3.03 -2.28 1.21
N MET A 56 -3.94 -2.82 0.40
CA MET A 56 -5.34 -2.36 0.35
C MET A 56 -6.17 -2.76 1.59
N GLY A 57 -5.58 -3.50 2.53
CA GLY A 57 -6.19 -3.96 3.76
C GLY A 57 -6.86 -5.33 3.63
N SER A 58 -7.67 -5.69 4.62
CA SER A 58 -8.32 -6.99 4.64
C SER A 58 -9.24 -7.21 3.44
N LEU A 59 -9.05 -8.30 2.71
CA LEU A 59 -9.89 -8.73 1.58
C LEU A 59 -11.35 -9.01 2.01
N THR A 60 -11.59 -9.09 3.30
CA THR A 60 -12.92 -9.32 3.91
C THR A 60 -13.59 -8.02 4.36
N LYS A 61 -12.92 -6.87 4.20
CA LYS A 61 -13.47 -5.57 4.56
C LYS A 61 -14.52 -5.14 3.52
N ILE A 62 -15.69 -4.75 4.00
CA ILE A 62 -16.77 -4.18 3.19
C ILE A 62 -17.03 -2.76 3.67
N ASP A 63 -16.84 -1.79 2.78
CA ASP A 63 -17.17 -0.40 3.06
C ASP A 63 -18.62 -0.13 2.65
N VAL A 64 -19.45 0.25 3.61
CA VAL A 64 -20.85 0.59 3.39
C VAL A 64 -20.99 2.11 3.43
N THR A 65 -21.35 2.69 2.28
CA THR A 65 -21.58 4.14 2.16
C THR A 65 -23.07 4.40 1.91
N PRO A 66 -23.64 5.49 2.46
CA PRO A 66 -25.01 5.86 2.14
C PRO A 66 -25.12 6.17 0.65
N PRO A 67 -26.24 5.86 -0.01
CA PRO A 67 -26.45 6.20 -1.40
C PRO A 67 -26.40 7.72 -1.58
N SER A 68 -25.67 8.18 -2.59
CA SER A 68 -25.48 9.61 -2.89
C SER A 68 -26.65 10.24 -3.64
N ASP A 69 -27.72 9.48 -3.92
CA ASP A 69 -28.81 9.93 -4.77
C ASP A 69 -29.77 10.86 -4.03
N SER A 70 -29.77 12.08 -4.49
CA SER A 70 -30.69 13.18 -4.18
C SER A 70 -32.10 13.00 -4.77
N THR A 71 -32.46 11.82 -5.26
CA THR A 71 -33.78 11.57 -5.86
C THR A 71 -34.75 11.11 -4.77
N GLY A 72 -35.24 12.04 -3.92
CA GLY A 72 -36.51 11.95 -3.19
C GLY A 72 -36.85 10.69 -2.38
N GLY A 73 -35.97 9.70 -2.32
CA GLY A 73 -36.13 8.48 -1.55
C GLY A 73 -35.56 8.64 -0.13
N ARG A 74 -36.10 7.95 0.85
CA ARG A 74 -35.58 7.88 2.21
C ARG A 74 -34.11 7.50 2.16
N THR A 75 -33.22 8.47 2.38
CA THR A 75 -31.79 8.22 2.53
C THR A 75 -31.62 7.27 3.69
N ALA A 76 -31.08 6.09 3.44
CA ALA A 76 -30.74 5.16 4.51
C ALA A 76 -29.66 5.83 5.40
N LEU A 77 -30.05 6.25 6.57
CA LEU A 77 -29.14 6.83 7.54
C LEU A 77 -28.32 5.70 8.17
N LEU A 78 -27.00 5.78 8.03
CA LEU A 78 -26.07 4.92 8.74
C LEU A 78 -25.99 5.43 10.20
N ASN A 79 -26.90 4.96 11.03
CA ASN A 79 -26.98 5.29 12.46
C ASN A 79 -26.67 4.04 13.31
N ASP A 80 -26.68 4.19 14.63
CA ASP A 80 -26.37 3.10 15.56
C ASP A 80 -27.25 1.85 15.33
N LYS A 81 -28.52 2.04 14.94
CA LYS A 81 -29.40 0.92 14.61
C LYS A 81 -28.94 0.15 13.37
N ALA A 82 -28.33 0.84 12.38
CA ALA A 82 -27.75 0.19 11.22
C ALA A 82 -26.50 -0.60 11.60
N VAL A 83 -25.66 -0.04 12.50
CA VAL A 83 -24.48 -0.72 13.05
C VAL A 83 -24.91 -2.01 13.77
N ASP A 84 -25.92 -1.95 14.62
CA ASP A 84 -26.44 -3.13 15.34
C ASP A 84 -27.04 -4.17 14.38
N ALA A 85 -27.74 -3.73 13.34
CA ALA A 85 -28.26 -4.62 12.32
C ALA A 85 -27.14 -5.34 11.57
N PHE A 86 -26.05 -4.63 11.21
CA PHE A 86 -24.90 -5.24 10.57
C PHE A 86 -24.17 -6.23 11.47
N LYS A 87 -24.03 -5.92 12.77
CA LYS A 87 -23.44 -6.82 13.77
C LYS A 87 -24.22 -8.13 13.92
N SER A 88 -25.53 -8.09 13.65
CA SER A 88 -26.39 -9.29 13.75
C SER A 88 -26.32 -10.22 12.52
N LEU A 89 -25.68 -9.81 11.44
CA LEU A 89 -25.56 -10.61 10.22
C LEU A 89 -24.59 -11.79 10.42
N ASN A 90 -24.99 -12.95 9.94
CA ASN A 90 -24.13 -14.13 9.99
C ASN A 90 -22.91 -13.97 9.10
N GLY A 91 -21.71 -14.22 9.65
CA GLY A 91 -20.43 -14.08 8.96
C GLY A 91 -19.80 -12.69 9.10
N VAL A 92 -20.42 -11.76 9.81
CA VAL A 92 -19.81 -10.47 10.18
C VAL A 92 -19.06 -10.64 11.48
N GLU A 93 -17.75 -10.39 11.47
CA GLU A 93 -16.86 -10.51 12.62
C GLU A 93 -16.84 -9.21 13.45
N ALA A 94 -16.71 -8.08 12.77
CA ALA A 94 -16.68 -6.76 13.39
C ALA A 94 -17.33 -5.70 12.52
N VAL A 95 -17.92 -4.69 13.13
CA VAL A 95 -18.51 -3.51 12.47
C VAL A 95 -18.01 -2.29 13.20
N THR A 96 -17.42 -1.34 12.48
CA THR A 96 -17.02 -0.04 13.02
C THR A 96 -17.69 1.09 12.24
N PRO A 97 -18.35 2.03 12.92
CA PRO A 97 -18.76 3.27 12.28
C PRO A 97 -17.52 4.12 11.99
N VAL A 98 -17.47 4.70 10.79
CA VAL A 98 -16.40 5.63 10.43
C VAL A 98 -16.98 7.01 10.23
N VAL A 99 -16.56 7.94 11.07
CA VAL A 99 -16.90 9.37 10.95
C VAL A 99 -15.75 10.08 10.27
N GLN A 100 -16.06 10.77 9.17
CA GLN A 100 -15.07 11.55 8.43
C GLN A 100 -15.27 13.03 8.68
N ALA A 101 -14.19 13.73 8.94
CA ALA A 101 -14.13 15.18 9.04
C ALA A 101 -12.87 15.72 8.37
N THR A 102 -12.89 16.97 7.96
CA THR A 102 -11.68 17.68 7.53
C THR A 102 -11.32 18.69 8.60
N ALA A 103 -10.06 18.71 8.99
CA ALA A 103 -9.54 19.67 9.96
C ALA A 103 -8.28 20.33 9.46
N TRP A 104 -8.05 21.54 9.95
CA TRP A 104 -6.79 22.24 9.80
C TRP A 104 -5.96 22.01 11.06
N LEU A 105 -4.77 21.50 10.89
CA LEU A 105 -3.82 21.27 11.97
C LEU A 105 -2.77 22.36 11.91
N GLN A 106 -2.36 22.82 13.09
CA GLN A 106 -1.30 23.82 13.21
C GLN A 106 -0.17 23.26 14.08
N SER A 107 1.05 23.37 13.57
CA SER A 107 2.27 23.04 14.30
C SER A 107 3.24 24.23 14.16
N GLY A 108 3.38 25.01 15.25
CA GLY A 108 4.12 26.26 15.20
C GLY A 108 3.55 27.26 14.20
N SER A 109 4.34 27.64 13.20
CA SER A 109 3.91 28.52 12.09
C SER A 109 3.34 27.77 10.89
N TYR A 110 3.42 26.45 10.87
CA TYR A 110 2.99 25.63 9.74
C TYR A 110 1.54 25.19 9.89
N ILE A 111 0.79 25.16 8.80
CA ILE A 111 -0.60 24.74 8.73
C ILE A 111 -0.72 23.57 7.74
N GLY A 112 -1.41 22.51 8.15
CA GLY A 112 -1.71 21.36 7.31
C GLY A 112 -3.20 21.05 7.28
N SER A 113 -3.70 20.57 6.15
CA SER A 113 -5.06 20.08 6.01
C SER A 113 -5.08 18.56 6.18
N ALA A 114 -5.90 18.07 7.08
CA ALA A 114 -6.03 16.64 7.36
C ALA A 114 -7.46 16.14 7.20
N LYS A 115 -7.60 14.94 6.65
CA LYS A 115 -8.83 14.16 6.76
C LYS A 115 -8.76 13.32 8.01
N LEU A 116 -9.68 13.56 8.93
CA LEU A 116 -9.81 12.81 10.17
C LEU A 116 -10.79 11.66 9.97
N TYR A 117 -10.43 10.49 10.47
CA TYR A 117 -11.28 9.30 10.51
C TYR A 117 -11.45 8.89 11.97
N GLY A 118 -12.66 9.09 12.49
CA GLY A 118 -13.04 8.57 13.82
C GLY A 118 -13.53 7.13 13.67
N ILE A 119 -12.93 6.22 14.41
CA ILE A 119 -13.27 4.79 14.42
C ILE A 119 -13.45 4.30 15.85
N ASP A 120 -14.14 3.18 16.02
CA ASP A 120 -14.20 2.49 17.30
C ASP A 120 -12.90 1.70 17.52
N LEU A 121 -12.09 2.14 18.49
CA LEU A 121 -10.79 1.52 18.81
C LEU A 121 -10.91 0.07 19.27
N SER A 122 -12.06 -0.32 19.83
CA SER A 122 -12.29 -1.71 20.25
C SER A 122 -12.29 -2.69 19.09
N THR A 123 -12.58 -2.20 17.86
CA THR A 123 -12.63 -2.99 16.63
C THR A 123 -11.41 -2.79 15.72
N ALA A 124 -10.50 -1.89 16.08
CA ALA A 124 -9.35 -1.53 15.25
C ALA A 124 -8.49 -2.75 14.86
N SER A 125 -8.28 -3.69 15.78
CA SER A 125 -7.54 -4.93 15.52
C SER A 125 -8.17 -5.82 14.45
N SER A 126 -9.51 -5.89 14.40
CA SER A 126 -10.24 -6.67 13.39
C SER A 126 -10.09 -6.05 11.98
N PHE A 127 -9.79 -4.76 11.90
CA PHE A 127 -9.55 -4.04 10.65
C PHE A 127 -8.05 -3.87 10.33
N LEU A 128 -7.17 -4.56 11.07
CA LEU A 128 -5.70 -4.51 10.89
C LEU A 128 -5.12 -3.09 11.01
N ILE A 129 -5.72 -2.25 11.83
CA ILE A 129 -5.24 -0.91 12.12
C ILE A 129 -4.30 -0.97 13.31
N TYR A 130 -3.02 -0.83 13.06
CA TYR A 130 -1.96 -0.85 14.08
C TYR A 130 -0.99 0.31 13.85
N PRO A 131 -0.48 0.94 14.92
CA PRO A 131 0.59 1.92 14.78
C PRO A 131 1.88 1.21 14.34
N VAL A 132 2.63 1.84 13.43
CA VAL A 132 3.97 1.39 13.05
C VAL A 132 4.99 1.86 14.08
N GLU A 133 4.77 3.06 14.61
CA GLU A 133 5.56 3.65 15.70
C GLU A 133 4.61 4.20 16.77
N GLY A 134 5.05 4.18 18.04
CA GLY A 134 4.25 4.62 19.16
C GLY A 134 3.29 3.56 19.69
N GLU A 135 2.30 3.99 20.43
CA GLU A 135 1.30 3.14 21.05
C GLU A 135 -0.09 3.39 20.46
N MET A 136 -0.97 2.37 20.53
CA MET A 136 -2.36 2.51 20.14
C MET A 136 -3.05 3.53 21.06
N PRO A 137 -3.80 4.50 20.50
CA PRO A 137 -4.59 5.41 21.32
C PRO A 137 -5.47 4.66 22.31
N GLY A 138 -5.48 5.10 23.57
CA GLY A 138 -6.27 4.48 24.61
C GLY A 138 -7.76 4.77 24.45
N ALA A 139 -8.62 3.76 24.68
CA ALA A 139 -10.08 3.90 24.69
C ALA A 139 -10.62 4.65 25.93
N GLY A 140 -9.78 5.41 26.63
CA GLY A 140 -10.15 6.10 27.89
C GLY A 140 -10.65 7.53 27.67
N THR A 141 -11.34 8.06 28.70
CA THR A 141 -11.65 9.48 28.83
C THR A 141 -10.37 10.27 29.12
N HIS A 142 -9.52 10.42 28.14
CA HIS A 142 -8.34 11.25 28.28
C HIS A 142 -8.72 12.73 28.12
N LEU A 143 -8.17 13.56 29.00
CA LEU A 143 -8.29 15.03 28.93
C LEU A 143 -7.67 15.59 27.63
N ARG A 144 -6.90 14.78 26.93
CA ARG A 144 -6.30 15.11 25.64
C ARG A 144 -6.69 14.03 24.64
N PRO A 145 -7.20 14.39 23.46
CA PRO A 145 -7.46 13.43 22.39
C PRO A 145 -6.14 12.87 21.86
N GLU A 146 -6.07 11.56 21.74
CA GLU A 146 -4.95 10.86 21.12
C GLU A 146 -5.29 10.59 19.66
N ILE A 147 -4.35 10.80 18.78
CA ILE A 147 -4.54 10.70 17.31
C ILE A 147 -3.39 9.90 16.71
N MET A 148 -3.69 9.02 15.77
CA MET A 148 -2.68 8.40 14.90
C MET A 148 -2.57 9.21 13.61
N PHE A 149 -1.35 9.39 13.15
CA PHE A 149 -1.05 10.04 11.88
C PHE A 149 -0.54 9.01 10.86
N THR A 150 -0.78 9.28 9.58
CA THR A 150 -0.10 8.59 8.51
C THR A 150 1.29 9.21 8.29
N ASP A 151 2.23 8.44 7.75
CA ASP A 151 3.60 8.86 7.47
C ASP A 151 3.67 10.18 6.67
N ASP A 152 2.78 10.32 5.69
CA ASP A 152 2.76 11.48 4.79
C ASP A 152 2.21 12.75 5.44
N MET A 153 1.62 12.65 6.64
CA MET A 153 0.95 13.79 7.27
C MET A 153 1.90 14.93 7.56
N ALA A 154 3.11 14.63 8.02
CA ALA A 154 4.14 15.64 8.32
C ALA A 154 4.56 16.44 7.07
N ALA A 155 4.57 15.80 5.91
CA ALA A 155 4.91 16.42 4.63
C ALA A 155 3.79 17.32 4.06
N SER A 156 2.56 17.20 4.58
CA SER A 156 1.41 17.99 4.13
C SER A 156 1.32 19.40 4.72
N PHE A 157 2.21 19.72 5.67
CA PHE A 157 2.24 21.06 6.27
C PHE A 157 2.91 22.09 5.35
N ALA A 158 2.37 23.29 5.32
CA ALA A 158 2.86 24.42 4.51
C ALA A 158 2.99 25.68 5.36
N ASP A 159 3.85 26.59 4.93
CA ASP A 159 4.05 27.88 5.54
C ASP A 159 3.11 28.92 4.90
N PRO A 160 2.09 29.40 5.61
CA PRO A 160 1.15 30.36 5.06
C PRO A 160 1.80 31.73 4.76
N ASP A 161 2.92 32.07 5.43
CA ASP A 161 3.65 33.31 5.23
C ASP A 161 4.58 33.26 4.01
N LYS A 162 4.78 32.06 3.42
CA LYS A 162 5.61 31.82 2.26
C LYS A 162 4.84 31.21 1.08
N ASP A 163 3.74 31.83 0.75
CA ASP A 163 2.92 31.42 -0.40
C ASP A 163 2.52 29.92 -0.39
N TRP A 164 2.26 29.38 0.80
CA TRP A 164 1.90 27.98 1.01
C TRP A 164 2.97 26.98 0.56
N GLU A 165 4.24 27.36 0.64
CA GLU A 165 5.35 26.46 0.38
C GLU A 165 5.36 25.30 1.39
N PHE A 166 5.52 24.05 0.93
CA PHE A 166 5.57 22.90 1.81
C PHE A 166 6.74 22.99 2.80
N ALA A 167 6.47 22.63 4.04
CA ALA A 167 7.43 22.68 5.14
C ALA A 167 8.42 21.52 5.04
N LEU A 168 9.25 21.52 3.99
CA LEU A 168 10.27 20.51 3.73
C LEU A 168 11.69 21.07 3.89
N ASN A 169 12.61 20.23 4.32
CA ASN A 169 14.02 20.49 4.32
C ASN A 169 14.61 20.40 2.89
N ALA A 170 15.85 20.77 2.70
CA ALA A 170 16.54 20.69 1.40
C ALA A 170 16.71 19.24 0.88
N ASP A 171 16.64 18.26 1.77
CA ASP A 171 16.68 16.82 1.47
C ASP A 171 15.30 16.20 1.23
N GLY A 172 14.22 16.98 1.30
CA GLY A 172 12.85 16.54 1.13
C GLY A 172 12.18 16.00 2.40
N THR A 173 12.86 15.98 3.53
CA THR A 173 12.26 15.55 4.81
C THR A 173 11.35 16.64 5.39
N PRO A 174 10.25 16.27 6.09
CA PRO A 174 9.39 17.23 6.75
C PRO A 174 10.13 18.03 7.82
N LYS A 175 9.80 19.33 7.96
CA LYS A 175 10.27 20.17 9.07
C LYS A 175 9.42 20.01 10.33
N VAL A 176 8.22 19.43 10.18
CA VAL A 176 7.28 19.22 11.28
C VAL A 176 7.47 17.82 11.83
N GLU A 177 7.78 17.71 13.11
CA GLU A 177 7.75 16.46 13.87
C GLU A 177 6.39 16.31 14.54
N LEU A 178 5.70 15.20 14.26
CA LEU A 178 4.37 14.89 14.80
C LEU A 178 4.42 13.89 15.98
N LEU A 179 5.54 13.21 16.16
CA LEU A 179 5.76 12.27 17.24
C LEU A 179 6.59 12.93 18.35
N HIS A 180 6.02 12.95 19.56
CA HIS A 180 6.69 13.35 20.80
C HIS A 180 6.39 12.35 21.89
#